data_b9c5564cc29e6a07538194253368b4a4
#
_entry.id   b9c5564cc29e6a07538194253368b4a4
#
_cell.length_a   1.000
_cell.length_b   1.000
_cell.length_c   1.000
_cell.angle_alpha   90.00
_cell.angle_beta   90.00
_cell.angle_gamma   90.00
#
_symmetry.space_group_name_H-M   'P 1'
#
loop_
_entity.id
_entity.type
_entity.pdbx_description
1 polymer ?
#
loop_
_entity_poly.entity_id
_entity_poly.type
_entity_poly.pdbx_seq_one_letter_code
_entity_poly.pdbx_strand_id
1 'polypeptide(L)'
;MEELTLKSFEEAAEKVKEATLPTNLVYSEYFSSQTGNRVYLKPENMQYTGAYKVRGAYYKISTMSEEARQKGLITASAGNHAQGVAFAAKKYGVKATVVMTTTTPLIKVNRTKGYGAEVILYGNVYDEACEYAMKLAKEKGLTFVHPFDDLDVATGQGSIAMEIIKELPTVDYILVPIGGGGLATGVSTLAKLLNPNIKVIGCLLYTSPSPRDTR
;
A
#
# COMPACT_ATOMS: atom_id res chain seq x y z
N MET A 1 -14.06 8.18 -16.17
CA MET A 1 -13.43 8.10 -14.84
C MET A 1 -13.30 6.63 -14.51
N GLU A 2 -12.10 6.18 -14.20
CA GLU A 2 -11.93 4.84 -13.65
C GLU A 2 -12.61 4.83 -12.28
N GLU A 3 -13.60 3.98 -12.12
CA GLU A 3 -14.33 3.83 -10.85
C GLU A 3 -13.83 2.59 -10.11
N LEU A 4 -13.72 2.70 -8.79
CA LEU A 4 -13.46 1.56 -7.92
C LEU A 4 -14.72 0.68 -7.84
N THR A 5 -14.71 -0.45 -8.52
CA THR A 5 -15.85 -1.37 -8.60
C THR A 5 -15.64 -2.62 -7.77
N LEU A 6 -16.72 -3.30 -7.37
CA LEU A 6 -16.60 -4.58 -6.68
C LEU A 6 -15.77 -5.59 -7.49
N LYS A 7 -15.99 -5.65 -8.80
CA LYS A 7 -15.23 -6.51 -9.70
C LYS A 7 -13.73 -6.25 -9.64
N SER A 8 -13.31 -4.98 -9.69
CA SER A 8 -11.88 -4.63 -9.61
C SER A 8 -11.26 -5.04 -8.28
N PHE A 9 -12.00 -4.96 -7.17
CA PHE A 9 -11.55 -5.44 -5.87
C PHE A 9 -11.48 -6.96 -5.78
N GLU A 10 -12.40 -7.68 -6.40
CA GLU A 10 -12.37 -9.15 -6.48
C GLU A 10 -11.15 -9.63 -7.28
N GLU A 11 -10.90 -9.02 -8.44
CA GLU A 11 -9.71 -9.28 -9.26
C GLU A 11 -8.41 -8.98 -8.47
N ALA A 12 -8.37 -7.85 -7.77
CA ALA A 12 -7.22 -7.49 -6.94
C ALA A 12 -7.01 -8.48 -5.79
N ALA A 13 -8.10 -8.89 -5.11
CA ALA A 13 -8.01 -9.83 -4.00
C ALA A 13 -7.48 -11.21 -4.43
N GLU A 14 -7.82 -11.66 -5.64
CA GLU A 14 -7.23 -12.88 -6.19
C GLU A 14 -5.77 -12.66 -6.60
N LYS A 15 -5.49 -11.56 -7.29
CA LYS A 15 -4.16 -11.28 -7.82
C LYS A 15 -3.09 -11.09 -6.75
N VAL A 16 -3.41 -10.40 -5.66
CA VAL A 16 -2.44 -10.15 -4.58
C VAL A 16 -2.00 -11.41 -3.84
N LYS A 17 -2.79 -12.49 -3.88
CA LYS A 17 -2.40 -13.78 -3.28
C LYS A 17 -1.08 -14.33 -3.80
N GLU A 18 -0.72 -14.00 -5.03
CA GLU A 18 0.56 -14.40 -5.62
C GLU A 18 1.78 -13.78 -4.92
N ALA A 19 1.58 -12.68 -4.18
CA ALA A 19 2.65 -11.88 -3.60
C ALA A 19 2.45 -11.53 -2.12
N THR A 20 1.45 -12.09 -1.47
CA THR A 20 1.14 -11.83 -0.06
C THR A 20 1.05 -13.10 0.76
N LEU A 21 1.29 -12.96 2.06
CA LEU A 21 0.99 -14.01 3.03
C LEU A 21 -0.46 -13.86 3.51
N PRO A 22 -1.18 -14.96 3.78
CA PRO A 22 -2.43 -14.89 4.49
C PRO A 22 -2.17 -14.33 5.90
N THR A 23 -2.84 -13.23 6.22
CA THR A 23 -2.77 -12.58 7.52
C THR A 23 -4.13 -12.69 8.18
N ASN A 24 -4.43 -13.85 8.75
CA ASN A 24 -5.73 -14.10 9.37
C ASN A 24 -5.98 -13.12 10.52
N LEU A 25 -7.25 -12.88 10.82
CA LEU A 25 -7.67 -12.05 11.94
C LEU A 25 -7.25 -12.71 13.27
N VAL A 26 -6.64 -11.92 14.14
CA VAL A 26 -6.21 -12.36 15.48
C VAL A 26 -7.10 -11.69 16.51
N TYR A 27 -7.86 -12.47 17.27
CA TYR A 27 -8.62 -11.93 18.39
C TYR A 27 -7.68 -11.37 19.45
N SER A 28 -7.97 -10.17 19.92
CA SER A 28 -7.20 -9.50 20.96
C SER A 28 -7.97 -9.49 22.27
N GLU A 29 -7.63 -10.38 23.17
CA GLU A 29 -8.17 -10.43 24.53
C GLU A 29 -7.96 -9.10 25.26
N TYR A 30 -6.74 -8.55 25.14
CA TYR A 30 -6.37 -7.30 25.78
C TYR A 30 -7.27 -6.13 25.35
N PHE A 31 -7.38 -5.86 24.05
CA PHE A 31 -8.22 -4.76 23.59
C PHE A 31 -9.71 -5.03 23.78
N SER A 32 -10.13 -6.28 23.69
CA SER A 32 -11.53 -6.64 23.90
C SER A 32 -11.95 -6.40 25.33
N SER A 33 -11.15 -6.78 26.34
CA SER A 33 -11.42 -6.56 27.74
C SER A 33 -11.42 -5.07 28.13
N GLN A 34 -10.53 -4.26 27.50
CA GLN A 34 -10.45 -2.83 27.77
C GLN A 34 -11.64 -2.03 27.20
N THR A 35 -12.22 -2.50 26.10
CA THR A 35 -13.26 -1.73 25.37
C THR A 35 -14.66 -2.30 25.53
N GLY A 36 -14.81 -3.51 26.05
CA GLY A 36 -16.09 -4.22 26.10
C GLY A 36 -16.58 -4.67 24.70
N ASN A 37 -15.71 -4.67 23.69
CA ASN A 37 -16.00 -5.05 22.32
C ASN A 37 -15.25 -6.32 21.93
N ARG A 38 -15.61 -6.95 20.81
CA ARG A 38 -14.81 -8.01 20.21
C ARG A 38 -13.81 -7.38 19.24
N VAL A 39 -12.56 -7.26 19.64
CA VAL A 39 -11.50 -6.61 18.84
C VAL A 39 -10.62 -7.66 18.19
N TYR A 40 -10.45 -7.52 16.87
CA TYR A 40 -9.56 -8.35 16.05
C TYR A 40 -8.50 -7.49 15.41
N LEU A 41 -7.29 -8.03 15.27
CA LEU A 41 -6.17 -7.39 14.60
C LEU A 41 -5.94 -8.06 13.25
N LYS A 42 -5.75 -7.25 12.20
CA LYS A 42 -5.29 -7.69 10.87
C LYS A 42 -3.80 -7.43 10.78
N PRO A 43 -2.92 -8.45 11.01
CA PRO A 43 -1.48 -8.23 11.24
C PRO A 43 -0.70 -8.05 9.92
N GLU A 44 -0.94 -6.97 9.19
CA GLU A 44 -0.27 -6.66 7.92
C GLU A 44 1.25 -6.37 8.05
N ASN A 45 1.74 -6.20 9.27
CA ASN A 45 3.17 -6.19 9.57
C ASN A 45 3.85 -7.56 9.38
N MET A 46 3.08 -8.62 9.24
CA MET A 46 3.58 -9.99 8.98
C MET A 46 3.75 -10.29 7.48
N GLN A 47 3.45 -9.36 6.59
CA GLN A 47 3.70 -9.52 5.17
C GLN A 47 5.20 -9.65 4.84
N TYR A 48 5.56 -10.23 3.68
CA TYR A 48 6.94 -10.40 3.21
C TYR A 48 7.80 -9.14 3.32
N THR A 49 7.20 -7.97 3.08
CA THR A 49 7.87 -6.68 3.16
C THR A 49 7.66 -5.97 4.50
N GLY A 50 7.04 -6.65 5.48
CA GLY A 50 6.75 -6.10 6.79
C GLY A 50 5.61 -5.06 6.80
N ALA A 51 4.81 -4.97 5.73
CA ALA A 51 3.69 -4.03 5.65
C ALA A 51 2.73 -4.36 4.51
N TYR A 52 1.50 -3.84 4.61
CA TYR A 52 0.44 -4.00 3.62
C TYR A 52 0.76 -3.42 2.23
N LYS A 53 1.72 -2.51 2.13
CA LYS A 53 2.05 -1.79 0.88
C LYS A 53 2.37 -2.70 -0.30
N VAL A 54 2.80 -3.92 -0.06
CA VAL A 54 3.05 -4.93 -1.09
C VAL A 54 1.79 -5.24 -1.91
N ARG A 55 0.61 -5.20 -1.32
CA ARG A 55 -0.67 -5.49 -1.98
C ARG A 55 -0.95 -4.50 -3.11
N GLY A 56 -0.97 -3.21 -2.81
CA GLY A 56 -1.20 -2.17 -3.81
C GLY A 56 -0.09 -2.08 -4.85
N ALA A 57 1.17 -2.19 -4.44
CA ALA A 57 2.30 -2.19 -5.36
C ALA A 57 2.22 -3.37 -6.34
N TYR A 58 1.93 -4.57 -5.85
CA TYR A 58 1.83 -5.75 -6.68
C TYR A 58 0.64 -5.68 -7.65
N TYR A 59 -0.54 -5.28 -7.15
CA TYR A 59 -1.71 -5.14 -8.01
C TYR A 59 -1.49 -4.09 -9.10
N LYS A 60 -0.99 -2.91 -8.75
CA LYS A 60 -0.65 -1.86 -9.74
C LYS A 60 0.28 -2.37 -10.83
N ILE A 61 1.35 -3.05 -10.46
CA ILE A 61 2.30 -3.58 -11.44
C ILE A 61 1.65 -4.68 -12.29
N SER A 62 0.72 -5.45 -11.72
CA SER A 62 0.00 -6.50 -12.46
C SER A 62 -0.94 -5.95 -13.54
N THR A 63 -1.53 -4.78 -13.33
CA THR A 63 -2.46 -4.14 -14.30
C THR A 63 -1.74 -3.46 -15.46
N MET A 64 -0.43 -3.19 -15.31
CA MET A 64 0.37 -2.58 -16.39
C MET A 64 0.52 -3.52 -17.58
N SER A 65 0.59 -2.96 -18.79
CA SER A 65 1.01 -3.72 -19.97
C SER A 65 2.43 -4.27 -19.80
N GLU A 66 2.73 -5.36 -20.48
CA GLU A 66 4.08 -5.93 -20.46
C GLU A 66 5.13 -4.92 -20.94
N GLU A 67 4.79 -4.15 -21.98
CA GLU A 67 5.66 -3.08 -22.48
C GLU A 67 5.97 -2.03 -21.40
N ALA A 68 4.96 -1.59 -20.65
CA ALA A 68 5.15 -0.62 -19.57
C ALA A 68 6.03 -1.17 -18.44
N ARG A 69 5.87 -2.46 -18.11
CA ARG A 69 6.73 -3.13 -17.11
C ARG A 69 8.18 -3.27 -17.61
N GLN A 70 8.38 -3.64 -18.87
CA GLN A 70 9.72 -3.85 -19.44
C GLN A 70 10.53 -2.56 -19.58
N LYS A 71 9.88 -1.40 -19.67
CA LYS A 71 10.57 -0.10 -19.60
C LYS A 71 11.27 0.09 -18.25
N GLY A 72 10.87 -0.64 -17.22
CA GLY A 72 11.34 -0.53 -15.85
C GLY A 72 10.45 0.40 -15.01
N LEU A 73 10.49 0.19 -13.72
CA LEU A 73 9.65 0.88 -12.74
C LEU A 73 10.46 1.88 -11.93
N ILE A 74 9.83 2.98 -11.52
CA ILE A 74 10.44 3.94 -10.60
C ILE A 74 9.43 4.39 -9.57
N THR A 75 9.88 4.64 -8.35
CA THR A 75 9.08 5.25 -7.28
C THR A 75 9.93 6.12 -6.37
N ALA A 76 9.29 7.01 -5.63
CA ALA A 76 9.90 7.76 -4.54
C ALA A 76 9.32 7.27 -3.21
N SER A 77 10.13 6.69 -2.37
CA SER A 77 9.72 6.28 -1.01
C SER A 77 10.93 5.80 -0.20
N ALA A 78 11.05 6.26 1.02
CA ALA A 78 12.05 5.79 1.99
C ALA A 78 11.53 4.67 2.92
N GLY A 79 10.37 4.05 2.60
CA GLY A 79 9.70 3.13 3.52
C GLY A 79 9.09 1.90 2.89
N ASN A 80 7.90 1.56 3.39
CA ASN A 80 7.21 0.33 3.04
C ASN A 80 6.79 0.21 1.57
N HIS A 81 6.47 1.36 0.92
CA HIS A 81 6.13 1.33 -0.50
C HIS A 81 7.35 1.00 -1.37
N ALA A 82 8.52 1.55 -1.04
CA ALA A 82 9.78 1.21 -1.70
C ALA A 82 10.02 -0.30 -1.74
N GLN A 83 9.89 -0.95 -0.59
CA GLN A 83 10.06 -2.40 -0.46
C GLN A 83 8.96 -3.16 -1.21
N GLY A 84 7.71 -2.67 -1.17
CA GLY A 84 6.59 -3.26 -1.91
C GLY A 84 6.82 -3.25 -3.42
N VAL A 85 7.26 -2.10 -3.98
CA VAL A 85 7.57 -1.98 -5.42
C VAL A 85 8.76 -2.85 -5.79
N ALA A 86 9.85 -2.83 -5.01
CA ALA A 86 11.03 -3.64 -5.27
C ALA A 86 10.70 -5.15 -5.26
N PHE A 87 9.93 -5.61 -4.27
CA PHE A 87 9.48 -6.99 -4.17
C PHE A 87 8.58 -7.40 -5.35
N ALA A 88 7.61 -6.56 -5.69
CA ALA A 88 6.70 -6.83 -6.82
C ALA A 88 7.45 -6.85 -8.16
N ALA A 89 8.36 -5.88 -8.38
CA ALA A 89 9.21 -5.85 -9.57
C ALA A 89 10.05 -7.13 -9.72
N LYS A 90 10.65 -7.61 -8.61
CA LYS A 90 11.38 -8.88 -8.58
C LYS A 90 10.51 -10.06 -9.00
N LYS A 91 9.25 -10.11 -8.52
CA LYS A 91 8.29 -11.16 -8.89
C LYS A 91 7.98 -11.17 -10.40
N TYR A 92 7.90 -9.99 -11.00
CA TYR A 92 7.67 -9.83 -12.45
C TYR A 92 8.95 -9.89 -13.29
N GLY A 93 10.14 -10.05 -12.68
CA GLY A 93 11.41 -10.07 -13.41
C GLY A 93 11.76 -8.73 -14.08
N VAL A 94 11.23 -7.61 -13.58
CA VAL A 94 11.45 -6.27 -14.13
C VAL A 94 12.34 -5.43 -13.23
N LYS A 95 13.05 -4.46 -13.82
CA LYS A 95 13.91 -3.54 -13.06
C LYS A 95 13.08 -2.52 -12.30
N ALA A 96 13.49 -2.22 -11.08
CA ALA A 96 12.92 -1.13 -10.28
C ALA A 96 14.02 -0.20 -9.78
N THR A 97 13.76 1.09 -9.90
CA THR A 97 14.57 2.17 -9.33
C THR A 97 13.77 2.83 -8.20
N VAL A 98 14.39 3.02 -7.05
CA VAL A 98 13.76 3.66 -5.90
C VAL A 98 14.57 4.89 -5.49
N VAL A 99 13.94 6.05 -5.54
CA VAL A 99 14.54 7.28 -5.05
C VAL A 99 14.17 7.48 -3.59
N MET A 100 15.17 7.63 -2.74
CA MET A 100 15.05 7.86 -1.30
C MET A 100 15.76 9.15 -0.92
N THR A 101 15.33 9.77 0.17
CA THR A 101 16.06 10.91 0.73
C THR A 101 17.46 10.51 1.21
N THR A 102 18.40 11.43 1.18
CA THR A 102 19.78 11.21 1.69
C THR A 102 19.81 10.88 3.18
N THR A 103 18.78 11.29 3.92
CA THR A 103 18.59 11.04 5.36
C THR A 103 18.02 9.65 5.66
N THR A 104 17.72 8.84 4.63
CA THR A 104 17.10 7.52 4.82
C THR A 104 18.04 6.57 5.57
N PRO A 105 17.59 5.92 6.66
CA PRO A 105 18.39 4.95 7.40
C PRO A 105 18.89 3.81 6.51
N LEU A 106 20.17 3.45 6.66
CA LEU A 106 20.82 2.40 5.85
C LEU A 106 20.08 1.06 5.86
N ILE A 107 19.43 0.72 6.97
CA ILE A 107 18.65 -0.52 7.05
C ILE A 107 17.51 -0.55 6.02
N LYS A 108 16.86 0.58 5.75
CA LYS A 108 15.78 0.69 4.75
C LYS A 108 16.33 0.63 3.33
N VAL A 109 17.47 1.31 3.09
CA VAL A 109 18.20 1.25 1.82
C VAL A 109 18.59 -0.20 1.50
N ASN A 110 19.23 -0.87 2.46
CA ASN A 110 19.72 -2.23 2.27
C ASN A 110 18.58 -3.26 2.08
N ARG A 111 17.47 -3.11 2.81
CA ARG A 111 16.29 -3.95 2.60
C ARG A 111 15.72 -3.79 1.20
N THR A 112 15.62 -2.58 0.69
CA THR A 112 15.11 -2.33 -0.68
C THR A 112 16.06 -2.88 -1.74
N LYS A 113 17.38 -2.71 -1.57
CA LYS A 113 18.39 -3.34 -2.43
C LYS A 113 18.34 -4.87 -2.36
N GLY A 114 18.05 -5.45 -1.21
CA GLY A 114 17.88 -6.89 -1.02
C GLY A 114 16.75 -7.51 -1.86
N TYR A 115 15.75 -6.72 -2.23
CA TYR A 115 14.73 -7.11 -3.20
C TYR A 115 15.15 -6.91 -4.66
N GLY A 116 16.37 -6.43 -4.92
CA GLY A 116 16.91 -6.29 -6.27
C GLY A 116 16.68 -4.93 -6.92
N ALA A 117 16.15 -3.94 -6.19
CA ALA A 117 15.98 -2.60 -6.72
C ALA A 117 17.28 -1.78 -6.69
N GLU A 118 17.47 -0.94 -7.71
CA GLU A 118 18.44 0.15 -7.68
C GLU A 118 17.92 1.23 -6.71
N VAL A 119 18.78 1.70 -5.80
CA VAL A 119 18.43 2.79 -4.88
C VAL A 119 19.29 4.00 -5.18
N ILE A 120 18.62 5.13 -5.44
CA ILE A 120 19.22 6.45 -5.63
C ILE A 120 18.90 7.30 -4.40
N LEU A 121 19.91 7.87 -3.78
CA LEU A 121 19.74 8.82 -2.67
C LEU A 121 19.76 10.24 -3.24
N TYR A 122 18.66 10.97 -3.06
CA TYR A 122 18.52 12.33 -3.57
C TYR A 122 17.59 13.17 -2.68
N GLY A 123 17.98 14.41 -2.42
CA GLY A 123 17.22 15.36 -1.64
C GLY A 123 17.19 15.04 -0.13
N ASN A 124 16.69 15.98 0.64
CA ASN A 124 16.58 15.87 2.10
C ASN A 124 15.16 15.58 2.55
N VAL A 125 14.16 15.93 1.73
CA VAL A 125 12.73 15.72 1.99
C VAL A 125 12.09 14.90 0.88
N TYR A 126 10.91 14.38 1.18
CA TYR A 126 10.18 13.51 0.25
C TYR A 126 9.89 14.18 -1.09
N ASP A 127 9.49 15.46 -1.07
CA ASP A 127 9.07 16.17 -2.28
C ASP A 127 10.24 16.29 -3.28
N GLU A 128 11.45 16.60 -2.81
CA GLU A 128 12.66 16.64 -3.65
C GLU A 128 12.96 15.26 -4.28
N ALA A 129 12.86 14.20 -3.49
CA ALA A 129 13.06 12.84 -3.98
C ALA A 129 11.98 12.42 -5.00
N CYS A 130 10.73 12.85 -4.79
CA CYS A 130 9.61 12.58 -5.66
C CYS A 130 9.74 13.32 -7.00
N GLU A 131 10.04 14.60 -6.97
CA GLU A 131 10.28 15.41 -8.19
C GLU A 131 11.43 14.83 -9.01
N TYR A 132 12.51 14.44 -8.36
CA TYR A 132 13.64 13.80 -9.04
C TYR A 132 13.25 12.45 -9.65
N ALA A 133 12.48 11.64 -8.95
CA ALA A 133 12.00 10.36 -9.48
C ALA A 133 11.09 10.57 -10.70
N MET A 134 10.19 11.55 -10.67
CA MET A 134 9.33 11.91 -11.81
C MET A 134 10.13 12.42 -12.99
N LYS A 135 11.17 13.23 -12.75
CA LYS A 135 12.10 13.69 -13.80
C LYS A 135 12.80 12.50 -14.45
N LEU A 136 13.38 11.60 -13.66
CA LEU A 136 14.03 10.39 -14.17
C LEU A 136 13.04 9.47 -14.93
N ALA A 137 11.80 9.35 -14.44
CA ALA A 137 10.76 8.60 -15.13
C ALA A 137 10.56 9.11 -16.56
N LYS A 138 10.45 10.43 -16.72
CA LYS A 138 10.29 11.09 -18.03
C LYS A 138 11.53 10.94 -18.92
N GLU A 139 12.72 11.18 -18.37
CA GLU A 139 13.99 11.14 -19.13
C GLU A 139 14.34 9.73 -19.63
N LYS A 140 14.07 8.71 -18.80
CA LYS A 140 14.44 7.31 -19.08
C LYS A 140 13.25 6.47 -19.59
N GLY A 141 12.04 7.05 -19.69
CA GLY A 141 10.84 6.34 -20.09
C GLY A 141 10.36 5.31 -19.08
N LEU A 142 10.71 5.46 -17.79
CA LEU A 142 10.33 4.52 -16.73
C LEU A 142 8.87 4.74 -16.30
N THR A 143 8.21 3.68 -15.86
CA THR A 143 6.85 3.78 -15.34
C THR A 143 6.86 4.13 -13.85
N PHE A 144 6.26 5.28 -13.50
CA PHE A 144 6.20 5.71 -12.11
C PHE A 144 5.08 4.97 -11.35
N VAL A 145 5.42 4.42 -10.18
CA VAL A 145 4.47 3.75 -9.29
C VAL A 145 4.22 4.63 -8.07
N HIS A 146 3.04 5.27 -8.04
CA HIS A 146 2.70 6.21 -6.97
C HIS A 146 2.41 5.48 -5.65
N PRO A 147 2.85 6.02 -4.47
CA PRO A 147 2.73 5.32 -3.18
C PRO A 147 1.31 5.28 -2.59
N PHE A 148 0.36 6.10 -3.06
CA PHE A 148 -1.01 6.19 -2.52
C PHE A 148 -2.02 6.88 -3.44
N ASP A 149 -1.64 7.85 -4.27
CA ASP A 149 -2.55 8.57 -5.19
C ASP A 149 -2.61 7.87 -6.55
N ASP A 150 -3.16 6.67 -6.53
CA ASP A 150 -3.34 5.79 -7.68
C ASP A 150 -4.46 4.81 -7.35
N LEU A 151 -5.48 4.71 -8.22
CA LEU A 151 -6.65 3.88 -7.99
C LEU A 151 -6.34 2.38 -7.98
N ASP A 152 -5.42 1.90 -8.81
CA ASP A 152 -5.00 0.50 -8.79
C ASP A 152 -4.26 0.18 -7.48
N VAL A 153 -3.40 1.11 -7.02
CA VAL A 153 -2.76 0.96 -5.70
C VAL A 153 -3.80 0.88 -4.59
N ALA A 154 -4.79 1.79 -4.60
CA ALA A 154 -5.87 1.78 -3.62
C ALA A 154 -6.71 0.48 -3.71
N THR A 155 -7.00 0.01 -4.92
CA THR A 155 -7.74 -1.25 -5.16
C THR A 155 -6.98 -2.44 -4.57
N GLY A 156 -5.68 -2.54 -4.83
CA GLY A 156 -4.84 -3.58 -4.23
C GLY A 156 -4.83 -3.54 -2.69
N GLN A 157 -4.81 -2.34 -2.08
CA GLN A 157 -4.92 -2.19 -0.63
C GLN A 157 -6.30 -2.61 -0.11
N GLY A 158 -7.36 -2.38 -0.89
CA GLY A 158 -8.73 -2.80 -0.57
C GLY A 158 -8.89 -4.31 -0.40
N SER A 159 -8.00 -5.13 -0.95
CA SER A 159 -7.99 -6.58 -0.72
C SER A 159 -7.98 -6.97 0.77
N ILE A 160 -7.47 -6.09 1.62
CA ILE A 160 -7.50 -6.26 3.09
C ILE A 160 -8.94 -6.32 3.59
N ALA A 161 -9.80 -5.40 3.14
CA ALA A 161 -11.21 -5.40 3.52
C ALA A 161 -11.94 -6.65 3.01
N MET A 162 -11.59 -7.16 1.82
CA MET A 162 -12.13 -8.41 1.30
C MET A 162 -11.82 -9.59 2.24
N GLU A 163 -10.58 -9.68 2.70
CA GLU A 163 -10.17 -10.73 3.65
C GLU A 163 -10.86 -10.56 5.00
N ILE A 164 -10.92 -9.33 5.54
CA ILE A 164 -11.59 -9.04 6.81
C ILE A 164 -13.07 -9.46 6.76
N ILE A 165 -13.81 -9.03 5.73
CA ILE A 165 -15.25 -9.28 5.64
C ILE A 165 -15.54 -10.74 5.36
N LYS A 166 -14.69 -11.45 4.61
CA LYS A 166 -14.81 -12.90 4.41
C LYS A 166 -14.61 -13.68 5.71
N GLU A 167 -13.65 -13.28 6.53
CA GLU A 167 -13.31 -13.96 7.79
C GLU A 167 -14.24 -13.56 8.94
N LEU A 168 -14.71 -12.30 8.96
CA LEU A 168 -15.63 -11.75 9.95
C LEU A 168 -16.80 -11.01 9.27
N PRO A 169 -17.80 -11.74 8.72
CA PRO A 169 -18.95 -11.12 8.04
C PRO A 169 -19.78 -10.17 8.92
N THR A 170 -19.67 -10.32 10.24
CA THR A 170 -20.39 -9.51 11.24
C THR A 170 -19.58 -8.32 11.74
N VAL A 171 -18.56 -7.87 11.02
CA VAL A 171 -17.76 -6.71 11.41
C VAL A 171 -18.61 -5.43 11.36
N ASP A 172 -18.63 -4.68 12.47
CA ASP A 172 -19.34 -3.39 12.55
C ASP A 172 -18.42 -2.21 12.23
N TYR A 173 -17.16 -2.29 12.66
CA TYR A 173 -16.17 -1.21 12.57
C TYR A 173 -14.84 -1.71 12.02
N ILE A 174 -14.25 -0.97 11.09
CA ILE A 174 -12.89 -1.19 10.63
C ILE A 174 -12.07 0.07 10.92
N LEU A 175 -11.06 -0.04 11.77
CA LEU A 175 -10.14 1.04 12.10
C LEU A 175 -8.95 0.99 11.14
N VAL A 176 -8.68 2.08 10.46
CA VAL A 176 -7.66 2.15 9.40
C VAL A 176 -6.69 3.29 9.66
N PRO A 177 -5.37 3.04 9.72
CA PRO A 177 -4.41 4.13 9.80
C PRO A 177 -4.39 4.92 8.49
N ILE A 178 -4.36 6.25 8.61
CA ILE A 178 -4.29 7.16 7.47
C ILE A 178 -2.91 7.83 7.42
N GLY A 179 -2.28 7.76 6.26
CA GLY A 179 -1.19 8.61 5.82
C GLY A 179 -1.61 9.32 4.53
N GLY A 180 -1.10 8.88 3.38
CA GLY A 180 -1.49 9.40 2.07
C GLY A 180 -2.87 8.96 1.56
N GLY A 181 -3.67 8.23 2.33
CA GLY A 181 -5.06 7.91 2.01
C GLY A 181 -5.31 6.62 1.24
N GLY A 182 -4.38 6.08 0.47
CA GLY A 182 -4.63 4.92 -0.42
C GLY A 182 -5.19 3.68 0.27
N LEU A 183 -4.73 3.35 1.49
CA LEU A 183 -5.31 2.25 2.28
C LEU A 183 -6.75 2.56 2.69
N ALA A 184 -6.98 3.75 3.24
CA ALA A 184 -8.31 4.16 3.69
C ALA A 184 -9.30 4.20 2.52
N THR A 185 -8.89 4.70 1.36
CA THR A 185 -9.70 4.69 0.13
C THR A 185 -10.08 3.27 -0.27
N GLY A 186 -9.12 2.37 -0.41
CA GLY A 186 -9.40 0.99 -0.82
C GLY A 186 -10.30 0.26 0.16
N VAL A 187 -9.97 0.30 1.45
CA VAL A 187 -10.72 -0.38 2.51
C VAL A 187 -12.14 0.19 2.65
N SER A 188 -12.28 1.53 2.68
CA SER A 188 -13.60 2.14 2.89
C SER A 188 -14.52 1.93 1.68
N THR A 189 -13.99 2.07 0.48
CA THR A 189 -14.79 1.86 -0.74
C THR A 189 -15.29 0.43 -0.81
N LEU A 190 -14.41 -0.56 -0.65
CA LEU A 190 -14.85 -1.96 -0.70
C LEU A 190 -15.80 -2.30 0.45
N ALA A 191 -15.52 -1.87 1.67
CA ALA A 191 -16.42 -2.10 2.80
C ALA A 191 -17.83 -1.58 2.52
N LYS A 192 -17.95 -0.38 1.94
CA LYS A 192 -19.23 0.23 1.59
C LYS A 192 -19.94 -0.44 0.41
N LEU A 193 -19.20 -0.96 -0.55
CA LEU A 193 -19.75 -1.75 -1.66
C LEU A 193 -20.35 -3.08 -1.19
N LEU A 194 -19.71 -3.73 -0.21
CA LEU A 194 -20.16 -5.02 0.32
C LEU A 194 -21.25 -4.87 1.39
N ASN A 195 -21.09 -3.92 2.30
CA ASN A 195 -22.06 -3.64 3.37
C ASN A 195 -21.99 -2.17 3.79
N PRO A 196 -22.96 -1.33 3.38
CA PRO A 196 -22.97 0.09 3.70
C PRO A 196 -23.07 0.40 5.21
N ASN A 197 -23.47 -0.58 6.04
CA ASN A 197 -23.57 -0.40 7.49
C ASN A 197 -22.20 -0.47 8.19
N ILE A 198 -21.19 -1.09 7.59
CA ILE A 198 -19.83 -1.12 8.16
C ILE A 198 -19.31 0.31 8.29
N LYS A 199 -18.87 0.68 9.48
CA LYS A 199 -18.25 1.99 9.73
C LYS A 199 -16.74 1.87 9.60
N VAL A 200 -16.15 2.64 8.70
CA VAL A 200 -14.70 2.74 8.55
C VAL A 200 -14.21 4.00 9.24
N ILE A 201 -13.34 3.83 10.23
CA ILE A 201 -12.81 4.93 11.05
C ILE A 201 -11.33 5.10 10.71
N GLY A 202 -10.99 6.27 10.16
CA GLY A 202 -9.62 6.64 9.88
C GLY A 202 -8.90 7.16 11.11
N CYS A 203 -7.69 6.68 11.37
CA CYS A 203 -6.81 7.17 12.42
C CYS A 203 -5.58 7.84 11.80
N LEU A 204 -5.46 9.15 11.99
CA LEU A 204 -4.30 9.96 11.60
C LEU A 204 -3.24 9.87 12.69
N LEU A 205 -2.06 9.40 12.33
CA LEU A 205 -0.90 9.34 13.22
C LEU A 205 -0.05 10.61 13.12
N TYR A 206 -0.64 11.79 13.27
CA TYR A 206 0.03 13.12 13.28
C TYR A 206 0.91 13.42 12.04
N THR A 207 0.79 12.64 10.99
CA THR A 207 1.63 12.75 9.78
C THR A 207 0.92 13.33 8.57
N SER A 208 -0.40 13.52 8.66
CA SER A 208 -1.20 14.17 7.63
C SER A 208 -1.95 15.36 8.23
N PRO A 209 -1.92 16.53 7.60
CA PRO A 209 -2.70 17.67 8.08
C PRO A 209 -4.18 17.32 8.05
N SER A 210 -4.85 17.56 9.17
CA SER A 210 -6.31 17.45 9.28
C SER A 210 -6.92 18.83 9.19
N PRO A 211 -8.11 19.02 8.62
CA PRO A 211 -8.83 20.30 8.71
C PRO A 211 -9.05 20.80 10.13
N ARG A 212 -8.91 19.92 11.14
CA ARG A 212 -8.97 20.29 12.56
C ARG A 212 -7.65 20.85 13.12
N ASP A 213 -6.53 20.58 12.45
CA ASP A 213 -5.20 20.99 12.90
C ASP A 213 -4.88 22.44 12.46
N THR A 214 -5.74 23.04 11.65
CA THR A 214 -5.60 24.42 11.13
C THR A 214 -6.35 25.47 11.95
N ARG A 215 -6.72 25.16 13.20
CA ARG A 215 -7.41 26.08 14.09
C ARG A 215 -6.52 26.49 15.25
#